data_10f80246efbf5929c5b43ee58ae651cd
#
_entry.id   10f80246efbf5929c5b43ee58ae651cd
#
_cell.length_a   1.000
_cell.length_b   1.000
_cell.length_c   1.000
_cell.angle_alpha   90.00
_cell.angle_beta   90.00
_cell.angle_gamma   90.00
#
_symmetry.space_group_name_H-M   'P 1'
#
loop_
_entity.id
_entity.type
_entity.pdbx_description
1 polymer ?
#
loop_
_entity_poly.entity_id
_entity_poly.type
_entity_poly.pdbx_seq_one_letter_code
_entity_poly.pdbx_strand_id
1 'polypeptide(L)'
;MQKRKLGNLAVASRLALSFGPALVLAAQTEHITPFTGTWKMNLAKSKFNPGPPFKSFVITFTTDGTRHLDLIGADGRALKASLPWSDGKEVLVTGMENATATSKIRGRKFHDIWKQNGKVIEDVYGVVLPDGKTLRISVDATDKQGRPYHNELAFEKQ
;
A
#
# COMPACT_ATOMS: atom_id res chain seq x y z
N MET A 1 -22.87 2.39 -77.76
CA MET A 1 -23.27 3.28 -76.64
C MET A 1 -23.34 2.46 -75.35
N GLN A 2 -22.34 2.54 -74.50
CA GLN A 2 -22.27 1.74 -73.29
C GLN A 2 -22.13 2.68 -72.06
N LYS A 3 -23.18 2.74 -71.26
CA LYS A 3 -23.23 3.58 -70.06
C LYS A 3 -22.49 2.88 -68.90
N ARG A 4 -21.42 3.50 -68.45
CA ARG A 4 -20.71 3.08 -67.17
C ARG A 4 -21.49 3.57 -65.98
N LYS A 5 -21.84 2.65 -65.08
CA LYS A 5 -22.36 2.95 -63.73
C LYS A 5 -21.18 3.19 -62.79
N LEU A 6 -21.14 4.38 -62.18
CA LEU A 6 -20.25 4.66 -61.06
C LEU A 6 -20.83 4.01 -59.82
N GLY A 7 -20.06 3.15 -59.17
CA GLY A 7 -20.38 2.60 -57.85
C GLY A 7 -19.87 3.56 -56.74
N ASN A 8 -20.76 3.94 -55.87
CA ASN A 8 -20.44 4.73 -54.67
C ASN A 8 -19.71 3.83 -53.67
N LEU A 9 -18.46 4.20 -53.37
CA LEU A 9 -17.70 3.61 -52.25
C LEU A 9 -18.07 4.37 -50.96
N ALA A 10 -18.85 3.73 -50.10
CA ALA A 10 -19.11 4.24 -48.76
C ALA A 10 -17.91 3.91 -47.88
N VAL A 11 -17.16 4.94 -47.48
CA VAL A 11 -16.09 4.84 -46.48
C VAL A 11 -16.73 4.86 -45.11
N ALA A 12 -16.83 3.70 -44.48
CA ALA A 12 -17.24 3.59 -43.07
C ALA A 12 -16.05 3.96 -42.17
N SER A 13 -16.03 5.18 -41.65
CA SER A 13 -15.10 5.61 -40.61
C SER A 13 -15.44 4.89 -39.30
N ARG A 14 -14.63 3.92 -38.91
CA ARG A 14 -14.66 3.32 -37.57
C ARG A 14 -13.98 4.28 -36.59
N LEU A 15 -14.78 4.97 -35.80
CA LEU A 15 -14.26 5.69 -34.60
C LEU A 15 -13.88 4.63 -33.61
N ALA A 16 -12.58 4.33 -33.46
CA ALA A 16 -12.06 3.57 -32.37
C ALA A 16 -11.98 4.51 -31.13
N LEU A 17 -12.92 4.39 -30.21
CA LEU A 17 -12.77 5.00 -28.88
C LEU A 17 -11.66 4.26 -28.15
N SER A 18 -10.46 4.84 -28.18
CA SER A 18 -9.37 4.42 -27.29
C SER A 18 -9.69 4.90 -25.88
N PHE A 19 -10.29 4.05 -25.04
CA PHE A 19 -10.31 4.25 -23.61
C PHE A 19 -8.88 4.09 -23.10
N GLY A 20 -8.19 5.22 -22.93
CA GLY A 20 -6.80 5.26 -22.54
C GLY A 20 -6.58 4.92 -21.05
N PRO A 21 -5.30 4.82 -20.60
CA PRO A 21 -4.90 4.39 -19.26
C PRO A 21 -5.37 5.30 -18.12
N ALA A 22 -5.96 6.47 -18.41
CA ALA A 22 -6.43 7.44 -17.42
C ALA A 22 -7.55 6.92 -16.50
N LEU A 23 -8.43 6.03 -16.99
CA LEU A 23 -9.51 5.46 -16.17
C LEU A 23 -9.00 4.49 -15.10
N VAL A 24 -7.91 3.77 -15.38
CA VAL A 24 -7.32 2.82 -14.42
C VAL A 24 -6.61 3.58 -13.29
N LEU A 25 -5.95 4.69 -13.59
CA LEU A 25 -5.26 5.51 -12.61
C LEU A 25 -6.23 6.21 -11.65
N ALA A 26 -7.38 6.70 -12.15
CA ALA A 26 -8.42 7.32 -11.33
C ALA A 26 -9.03 6.33 -10.33
N ALA A 27 -9.30 5.08 -10.74
CA ALA A 27 -9.83 4.05 -9.86
C ALA A 27 -8.85 3.66 -8.74
N GLN A 28 -7.54 3.65 -9.01
CA GLN A 28 -6.51 3.40 -7.98
C GLN A 28 -6.44 4.53 -6.96
N THR A 29 -6.60 5.78 -7.38
CA THR A 29 -6.53 6.96 -6.51
C THR A 29 -7.66 6.97 -5.49
N GLU A 30 -8.88 6.58 -5.86
CA GLU A 30 -10.02 6.55 -4.94
C GLU A 30 -9.83 5.57 -3.78
N HIS A 31 -9.22 4.40 -4.01
CA HIS A 31 -8.97 3.41 -2.98
C HIS A 31 -7.92 3.83 -1.95
N ILE A 32 -6.97 4.68 -2.34
CA ILE A 32 -5.84 5.09 -1.52
C ILE A 32 -6.12 6.37 -0.74
N THR A 33 -7.07 7.20 -1.20
CA THR A 33 -7.40 8.51 -0.65
C THR A 33 -7.53 8.54 0.88
N PRO A 34 -8.19 7.60 1.57
CA PRO A 34 -8.27 7.63 3.03
C PRO A 34 -6.91 7.58 3.73
N PHE A 35 -5.92 6.95 3.10
CA PHE A 35 -4.59 6.75 3.66
C PHE A 35 -3.61 7.87 3.30
N THR A 36 -3.79 8.55 2.15
CA THR A 36 -2.86 9.53 1.61
C THR A 36 -2.44 10.57 2.65
N GLY A 37 -1.14 10.80 2.75
CA GLY A 37 -0.52 11.72 3.68
C GLY A 37 0.46 11.05 4.63
N THR A 38 0.94 11.81 5.61
CA THR A 38 1.92 11.36 6.59
C THR A 38 1.25 11.01 7.91
N TRP A 39 1.62 9.89 8.47
CA TRP A 39 1.10 9.32 9.71
C TRP A 39 2.25 9.09 10.69
N LYS A 40 2.19 9.72 11.85
CA LYS A 40 3.20 9.58 12.90
C LYS A 40 2.66 8.73 14.03
N MET A 41 3.44 7.73 14.46
CA MET A 41 3.07 6.86 15.58
C MET A 41 2.94 7.67 16.87
N ASN A 42 1.82 7.43 17.57
CA ASN A 42 1.60 7.88 18.93
C ASN A 42 1.97 6.75 19.89
N LEU A 43 3.14 6.86 20.49
CA LEU A 43 3.69 5.82 21.36
C LEU A 43 2.79 5.57 22.59
N ALA A 44 2.22 6.63 23.17
CA ALA A 44 1.37 6.51 24.36
C ALA A 44 0.04 5.78 24.10
N LYS A 45 -0.41 5.74 22.83
CA LYS A 45 -1.62 5.05 22.39
C LYS A 45 -1.34 3.69 21.72
N SER A 46 -0.08 3.28 21.66
CA SER A 46 0.38 2.02 21.07
C SER A 46 0.69 0.98 22.16
N LYS A 47 0.55 -0.31 21.81
CA LYS A 47 0.86 -1.44 22.69
C LYS A 47 1.83 -2.37 21.97
N PHE A 48 2.83 -2.86 22.72
CA PHE A 48 3.86 -3.78 22.24
C PHE A 48 3.88 -5.03 23.12
N ASN A 49 3.78 -6.20 22.51
CA ASN A 49 3.74 -7.46 23.25
C ASN A 49 4.53 -8.56 22.52
N PRO A 50 5.67 -9.01 23.06
CA PRO A 50 6.44 -8.34 24.11
C PRO A 50 7.14 -7.08 23.58
N GLY A 51 7.39 -6.09 24.49
CA GLY A 51 8.21 -4.94 24.19
C GLY A 51 9.69 -5.32 23.93
N PRO A 52 10.58 -4.37 23.69
CA PRO A 52 10.43 -2.91 23.86
C PRO A 52 9.77 -2.20 22.66
N PRO A 53 9.19 -1.00 22.90
CA PRO A 53 8.57 -0.21 21.85
C PRO A 53 9.61 0.37 20.88
N PHE A 54 9.17 0.69 19.67
CA PHE A 54 9.93 1.52 18.74
C PHE A 54 10.16 2.93 19.31
N LYS A 55 11.27 3.57 18.95
CA LYS A 55 11.52 4.98 19.31
C LYS A 55 10.70 5.94 18.47
N SER A 56 10.53 5.63 17.18
CA SER A 56 9.66 6.39 16.28
C SER A 56 9.22 5.51 15.11
N PHE A 57 8.06 5.84 14.54
CA PHE A 57 7.60 5.25 13.29
C PHE A 57 6.73 6.26 12.55
N VAL A 58 7.13 6.57 11.32
CA VAL A 58 6.39 7.42 10.40
C VAL A 58 6.07 6.63 9.15
N ILE A 59 4.82 6.73 8.70
CA ILE A 59 4.35 6.12 7.45
C ILE A 59 3.84 7.24 6.55
N THR A 60 4.32 7.30 5.31
CA THR A 60 3.79 8.21 4.30
C THR A 60 3.18 7.41 3.16
N PHE A 61 1.89 7.62 2.90
CA PHE A 61 1.20 7.11 1.73
C PHE A 61 1.16 8.21 0.66
N THR A 62 1.73 7.94 -0.48
CA THR A 62 1.69 8.83 -1.64
C THR A 62 0.43 8.63 -2.47
N THR A 63 0.13 9.55 -3.37
CA THR A 63 -1.07 9.51 -4.22
C THR A 63 -1.08 8.37 -5.23
N ASP A 64 0.10 7.82 -5.58
CA ASP A 64 0.25 6.64 -6.42
C ASP A 64 0.12 5.32 -5.63
N GLY A 65 -0.08 5.41 -4.30
CA GLY A 65 -0.25 4.29 -3.41
C GLY A 65 1.04 3.68 -2.87
N THR A 66 2.19 4.25 -3.19
CA THR A 66 3.45 3.85 -2.56
C THR A 66 3.43 4.22 -1.08
N ARG A 67 3.88 3.31 -0.25
CA ARG A 67 4.01 3.50 1.19
C ARG A 67 5.48 3.59 1.56
N HIS A 68 5.88 4.70 2.16
CA HIS A 68 7.21 4.88 2.71
C HIS A 68 7.17 4.69 4.22
N LEU A 69 8.07 3.88 4.73
CA LEU A 69 8.23 3.58 6.16
C LEU A 69 9.55 4.18 6.63
N ASP A 70 9.50 4.94 7.71
CA ASP A 70 10.67 5.49 8.41
C ASP A 70 10.55 5.11 9.89
N LEU A 71 11.32 4.10 10.29
CA LEU A 71 11.24 3.46 11.60
C LEU A 71 12.58 3.60 12.32
N ILE A 72 12.55 3.97 13.60
CA ILE A 72 13.69 3.82 14.52
C ILE A 72 13.31 2.75 15.56
N GLY A 73 14.01 1.64 15.50
CA GLY A 73 13.82 0.52 16.41
C GLY A 73 14.16 0.86 17.87
N ALA A 74 13.80 -0.02 18.79
CA ALA A 74 14.15 0.11 20.22
C ALA A 74 15.66 0.20 20.44
N ASP A 75 16.45 -0.50 19.65
CA ASP A 75 17.91 -0.49 19.64
C ASP A 75 18.53 0.77 19.00
N GLY A 76 17.70 1.66 18.43
CA GLY A 76 18.12 2.89 17.77
C GLY A 76 18.49 2.71 16.30
N ARG A 77 18.40 1.50 15.73
CA ARG A 77 18.63 1.31 14.30
C ARG A 77 17.49 1.89 13.49
N ALA A 78 17.85 2.61 12.43
CA ALA A 78 16.89 3.13 11.46
C ALA A 78 16.60 2.10 10.37
N LEU A 79 15.33 1.98 10.00
CA LEU A 79 14.86 1.26 8.82
C LEU A 79 14.09 2.25 7.94
N LYS A 80 14.47 2.34 6.68
CA LYS A 80 13.70 3.03 5.65
C LYS A 80 13.33 2.03 4.58
N ALA A 81 12.03 1.88 4.35
CA ALA A 81 11.52 0.94 3.37
C ALA A 81 10.42 1.58 2.52
N SER A 82 10.22 1.03 1.33
CA SER A 82 9.12 1.45 0.46
C SER A 82 8.41 0.23 -0.10
N LEU A 83 7.09 0.26 0.01
CA LEU A 83 6.17 -0.75 -0.51
C LEU A 83 5.26 -0.10 -1.55
N PRO A 84 5.41 -0.41 -2.86
CA PRO A 84 4.50 0.07 -3.88
C PRO A 84 3.13 -0.58 -3.74
N TRP A 85 2.09 0.10 -4.23
CA TRP A 85 0.74 -0.47 -4.31
C TRP A 85 0.74 -1.71 -5.21
N SER A 86 0.10 -2.79 -4.79
CA SER A 86 0.20 -4.07 -5.50
C SER A 86 -1.13 -4.78 -5.78
N ASP A 87 -2.23 -4.32 -5.18
CA ASP A 87 -3.57 -4.95 -5.25
C ASP A 87 -3.52 -6.48 -5.02
N GLY A 88 -2.76 -6.89 -4.02
CA GLY A 88 -2.62 -8.28 -3.61
C GLY A 88 -1.61 -9.10 -4.43
N LYS A 89 -0.90 -8.49 -5.36
CA LYS A 89 0.25 -9.12 -6.01
C LYS A 89 1.47 -9.00 -5.09
N GLU A 90 2.35 -9.99 -5.15
CA GLU A 90 3.62 -9.93 -4.43
C GLU A 90 4.59 -8.99 -5.15
N VAL A 91 5.14 -8.03 -4.43
CA VAL A 91 6.09 -7.03 -4.93
C VAL A 91 7.31 -6.93 -4.03
N LEU A 92 8.43 -6.47 -4.59
CA LEU A 92 9.65 -6.21 -3.81
C LEU A 92 9.44 -5.02 -2.87
N VAL A 93 10.00 -5.13 -1.68
CA VAL A 93 10.10 -4.03 -0.71
C VAL A 93 11.48 -3.41 -0.82
N THR A 94 11.55 -2.16 -1.25
CA THR A 94 12.83 -1.43 -1.29
C THR A 94 13.29 -1.07 0.11
N GLY A 95 14.60 -1.18 0.38
CA GLY A 95 15.19 -0.87 1.68
C GLY A 95 15.22 -2.05 2.67
N MET A 96 14.66 -3.21 2.29
CA MET A 96 14.76 -4.46 3.05
C MET A 96 15.31 -5.56 2.15
N GLU A 97 16.38 -6.20 2.59
CA GLU A 97 17.05 -7.26 1.83
C GLU A 97 16.16 -8.50 1.70
N ASN A 98 16.00 -9.01 0.48
CA ASN A 98 15.21 -10.20 0.14
C ASN A 98 13.78 -10.15 0.69
N ALA A 99 13.19 -8.95 0.79
CA ALA A 99 11.84 -8.76 1.29
C ALA A 99 10.85 -8.53 0.15
N THR A 100 9.68 -9.17 0.30
CA THR A 100 8.51 -8.97 -0.56
C THR A 100 7.29 -8.73 0.32
N ALA A 101 6.26 -8.11 -0.25
CA ALA A 101 4.98 -8.00 0.41
C ALA A 101 3.82 -8.06 -0.59
N THR A 102 2.67 -8.50 -0.11
CA THR A 102 1.38 -8.28 -0.78
C THR A 102 0.60 -7.24 0.00
N SER A 103 -0.15 -6.38 -0.68
CA SER A 103 -0.99 -5.37 -0.03
C SER A 103 -2.35 -5.30 -0.70
N LYS A 104 -3.42 -5.39 0.08
CA LYS A 104 -4.81 -5.19 -0.36
C LYS A 104 -5.44 -4.06 0.42
N ILE A 105 -6.03 -3.10 -0.28
CA ILE A 105 -6.82 -2.02 0.33
C ILE A 105 -8.30 -2.23 -0.03
N ARG A 106 -9.18 -2.04 0.95
CA ARG A 106 -10.64 -2.04 0.79
C ARG A 106 -11.23 -0.93 1.65
N GLY A 107 -11.64 0.15 1.00
CA GLY A 107 -12.13 1.34 1.68
C GLY A 107 -11.09 1.92 2.64
N ARG A 108 -11.38 1.93 3.93
CA ARG A 108 -10.50 2.44 4.99
C ARG A 108 -9.60 1.38 5.63
N LYS A 109 -9.52 0.19 5.06
CA LYS A 109 -8.74 -0.92 5.61
C LYS A 109 -7.68 -1.38 4.62
N PHE A 110 -6.54 -1.81 5.13
CA PHE A 110 -5.56 -2.55 4.37
C PHE A 110 -5.15 -3.84 5.09
N HIS A 111 -4.67 -4.79 4.31
CA HIS A 111 -4.09 -6.04 4.79
C HIS A 111 -2.82 -6.32 4.00
N ASP A 112 -1.71 -6.48 4.69
CA ASP A 112 -0.41 -6.78 4.11
C ASP A 112 0.14 -8.08 4.69
N ILE A 113 0.76 -8.88 3.83
CA ILE A 113 1.60 -10.01 4.22
C ILE A 113 3.03 -9.70 3.81
N TRP A 114 3.93 -9.65 4.78
CA TRP A 114 5.34 -9.40 4.55
C TRP A 114 6.15 -10.69 4.64
N LYS A 115 7.07 -10.86 3.70
CA LYS A 115 7.97 -12.00 3.65
C LYS A 115 9.41 -11.53 3.61
N GLN A 116 10.29 -12.31 4.21
CA GLN A 116 11.73 -12.17 4.04
C GLN A 116 12.35 -13.55 3.74
N ASN A 117 13.19 -13.63 2.71
CA ASN A 117 13.73 -14.88 2.19
C ASN A 117 12.62 -15.94 1.92
N GLY A 118 11.47 -15.51 1.40
CA GLY A 118 10.31 -16.34 1.07
C GLY A 118 9.47 -16.79 2.27
N LYS A 119 9.86 -16.47 3.52
CA LYS A 119 9.09 -16.79 4.73
C LYS A 119 8.26 -15.61 5.17
N VAL A 120 6.99 -15.84 5.58
CA VAL A 120 6.14 -14.81 6.19
C VAL A 120 6.78 -14.39 7.51
N ILE A 121 6.97 -13.07 7.66
CA ILE A 121 7.53 -12.46 8.87
C ILE A 121 6.50 -11.57 9.58
N GLU A 122 5.56 -10.98 8.85
CA GLU A 122 4.51 -10.12 9.41
C GLU A 122 3.19 -10.30 8.68
N ASP A 123 2.10 -10.28 9.44
CA ASP A 123 0.72 -10.16 9.01
C ASP A 123 0.16 -8.85 9.60
N VAL A 124 -0.20 -7.90 8.73
CA VAL A 124 -0.44 -6.52 9.13
C VAL A 124 -1.81 -6.05 8.68
N TYR A 125 -2.65 -5.64 9.62
CA TYR A 125 -3.96 -5.05 9.36
C TYR A 125 -3.97 -3.59 9.77
N GLY A 126 -4.44 -2.72 8.89
CA GLY A 126 -4.59 -1.30 9.19
C GLY A 126 -5.99 -0.79 8.90
N VAL A 127 -6.43 0.20 9.68
CA VAL A 127 -7.71 0.88 9.49
C VAL A 127 -7.60 2.37 9.81
N VAL A 128 -8.00 3.21 8.86
CA VAL A 128 -8.22 4.64 9.10
C VAL A 128 -9.60 4.80 9.74
N LEU A 129 -9.65 5.36 10.93
CA LEU A 129 -10.89 5.57 11.66
C LEU A 129 -11.80 6.60 10.95
N PRO A 130 -13.11 6.66 11.31
CA PRO A 130 -14.04 7.59 10.69
C PRO A 130 -13.66 9.07 10.80
N ASP A 131 -12.85 9.43 11.80
CA ASP A 131 -12.33 10.78 11.99
C ASP A 131 -11.35 11.22 10.87
N GLY A 132 -10.85 10.27 10.05
CA GLY A 132 -9.86 10.51 9.00
C GLY A 132 -8.47 10.96 9.51
N LYS A 133 -8.27 10.98 10.84
CA LYS A 133 -7.06 11.50 11.51
C LYS A 133 -6.31 10.43 12.30
N THR A 134 -6.95 9.29 12.56
CA THR A 134 -6.37 8.17 13.31
C THR A 134 -6.24 6.94 12.41
N LEU A 135 -5.03 6.37 12.35
CA LEU A 135 -4.78 5.07 11.73
C LEU A 135 -4.39 4.07 12.83
N ARG A 136 -5.10 2.96 12.91
CA ARG A 136 -4.78 1.82 13.77
C ARG A 136 -4.17 0.72 12.94
N ILE A 137 -3.08 0.13 13.44
CA ILE A 137 -2.39 -0.99 12.78
C ILE A 137 -2.19 -2.09 13.81
N SER A 138 -2.62 -3.30 13.47
CA SER A 138 -2.34 -4.55 14.20
C SER A 138 -1.29 -5.33 13.43
N VAL A 139 -0.26 -5.79 14.11
CA VAL A 139 0.86 -6.54 13.54
C VAL A 139 1.01 -7.84 14.29
N ASP A 140 0.80 -8.96 13.62
CA ASP A 140 1.18 -10.29 14.07
C ASP A 140 2.47 -10.70 13.34
N ALA A 141 3.52 -10.99 14.09
CA ALA A 141 4.82 -11.22 13.49
C ALA A 141 5.67 -12.22 14.27
N THR A 142 6.80 -12.59 13.66
CA THR A 142 7.77 -13.50 14.26
C THR A 142 9.15 -12.85 14.22
N ASP A 143 9.82 -12.80 15.35
CA ASP A 143 11.16 -12.24 15.46
C ASP A 143 12.22 -13.17 14.82
N LYS A 144 13.47 -12.70 14.78
CA LYS A 144 14.59 -13.47 14.19
C LYS A 144 14.88 -14.79 14.90
N GLN A 145 14.43 -14.94 16.14
CA GLN A 145 14.55 -16.17 16.95
C GLN A 145 13.33 -17.10 16.80
N GLY A 146 12.36 -16.75 15.94
CA GLY A 146 11.15 -17.53 15.72
C GLY A 146 10.08 -17.33 16.80
N ARG A 147 10.19 -16.32 17.65
CA ARG A 147 9.21 -16.04 18.72
C ARG A 147 8.11 -15.12 18.17
N PRO A 148 6.83 -15.47 18.40
CA PRO A 148 5.72 -14.61 17.97
C PRO A 148 5.66 -13.34 18.82
N TYR A 149 5.23 -12.25 18.17
CA TYR A 149 4.88 -11.01 18.86
C TYR A 149 3.64 -10.37 18.23
N HIS A 150 2.95 -9.54 19.01
CA HIS A 150 1.78 -8.81 18.58
C HIS A 150 1.88 -7.34 18.99
N ASN A 151 1.70 -6.44 18.05
CA ASN A 151 1.70 -4.99 18.31
C ASN A 151 0.38 -4.36 17.85
N GLU A 152 -0.16 -3.48 18.70
CA GLU A 152 -1.27 -2.58 18.36
C GLU A 152 -0.74 -1.16 18.28
N LEU A 153 -0.64 -0.61 17.08
CA LEU A 153 -0.03 0.68 16.83
C LEU A 153 -1.09 1.73 16.50
N ALA A 154 -0.94 2.90 17.08
CA ALA A 154 -1.77 4.06 16.80
C ALA A 154 -0.95 5.14 16.10
N PHE A 155 -1.46 5.65 15.00
CA PHE A 155 -0.85 6.76 14.26
C PHE A 155 -1.82 7.92 14.17
N GLU A 156 -1.27 9.12 14.13
CA GLU A 156 -2.00 10.38 13.96
C GLU A 156 -1.55 11.03 12.66
N LYS A 157 -2.51 11.52 11.88
CA LYS A 157 -2.26 12.23 10.63
C LYS A 157 -1.61 13.58 10.92
N GLN A 158 -0.56 13.90 10.15
CA GLN A 158 0.17 15.17 10.25
C GLN A 158 -0.42 16.23 9.31
#